data_443afe1d46fae7767c6af0d73a35d181
#
_entry.id   443afe1d46fae7767c6af0d73a35d181
#
_cell.length_a   1.000
_cell.length_b   1.000
_cell.length_c   1.000
_cell.angle_alpha   90.00
_cell.angle_beta   90.00
_cell.angle_gamma   90.00
#
_symmetry.space_group_name_H-M   'P 1'
#
loop_
_entity.id
_entity.type
_entity.pdbx_description
1 polymer ?
#
loop_
_entity_poly.entity_id
_entity_poly.type
_entity_poly.pdbx_seq_one_letter_code
_entity_poly.pdbx_strand_id
1 'polypeptide(L)'
;MAVGKSSIDEFHEKMVFLQKISWLFMKSFFPRILILIALLTASISSARGQLQFVQKEHDFGQIVWHSRPTVTVSVLNKGAHPVVISDIRLSHSEITAEWPHTPILPGATIDIRLAIDAQTLGHFDRSVAVYCDSLAAMQDMMHLKGYVVRQQTEDADASRFPYHVGKVYLTTNNIEFDDVTLGQHPQQVIGIYNAGSDVYKPELMHLPKYITVQAQPERILPGRSGQMVLTLDSRLLPGMGLTQTSIYVSRYPGDNVGPNNDITISSVLLPAFDSTLVRQQAGHLPVLQLSSDSIVLPPFGKKDKAKGKISIVNTGNGTLEISSLQIFNPALSVSLSKSRLAPGAKATLAVTIRRSLMKMSHSRPRVLMITNDPHHPKVIFDVKPRD
;
A
#
# COMPACT_ATOMS: atom_id res chain seq x y z
N MET A 1 37.16 -55.85 -80.21
CA MET A 1 35.74 -55.65 -79.90
C MET A 1 35.65 -54.84 -78.66
N ALA A 2 35.38 -53.54 -78.80
CA ALA A 2 35.16 -52.67 -77.66
C ALA A 2 33.65 -52.56 -77.46
N VAL A 3 33.16 -53.06 -76.32
CA VAL A 3 31.75 -52.99 -75.98
C VAL A 3 31.52 -51.58 -75.44
N GLY A 4 30.72 -50.75 -76.15
CA GLY A 4 30.35 -49.44 -75.75
C GLY A 4 29.46 -49.47 -74.48
N LYS A 5 29.81 -48.71 -73.46
CA LYS A 5 28.94 -48.48 -72.29
C LYS A 5 27.63 -47.93 -72.80
N SER A 6 26.53 -48.50 -72.32
CA SER A 6 25.18 -48.07 -72.65
C SER A 6 24.92 -46.63 -72.07
N SER A 7 24.26 -45.81 -72.88
CA SER A 7 23.81 -44.43 -72.50
C SER A 7 23.06 -44.35 -71.16
N ILE A 8 22.50 -45.46 -70.73
CA ILE A 8 21.76 -45.61 -69.45
C ILE A 8 22.71 -45.64 -68.25
N ASP A 9 23.91 -46.30 -68.45
CA ASP A 9 24.90 -46.37 -67.37
C ASP A 9 25.54 -44.99 -67.07
N GLU A 10 25.75 -44.21 -68.13
CA GLU A 10 26.31 -42.86 -68.02
C GLU A 10 25.31 -41.88 -67.33
N PHE A 11 24.03 -42.09 -67.62
CA PHE A 11 22.98 -41.31 -66.97
C PHE A 11 22.84 -41.67 -65.48
N HIS A 12 22.99 -42.95 -65.15
CA HIS A 12 22.93 -43.43 -63.78
C HIS A 12 24.11 -42.93 -62.91
N GLU A 13 25.32 -42.93 -63.47
CA GLU A 13 26.51 -42.38 -62.82
C GLU A 13 26.39 -40.88 -62.58
N LYS A 14 25.83 -40.13 -63.54
CA LYS A 14 25.59 -38.69 -63.38
C LYS A 14 24.53 -38.41 -62.32
N MET A 15 23.46 -39.19 -62.25
CA MET A 15 22.42 -39.05 -61.23
C MET A 15 22.96 -39.34 -59.81
N VAL A 16 23.75 -40.41 -59.66
CA VAL A 16 24.39 -40.77 -58.38
C VAL A 16 25.42 -39.70 -57.95
N PHE A 17 26.13 -39.11 -58.92
CA PHE A 17 27.08 -38.04 -58.68
C PHE A 17 26.36 -36.76 -58.23
N LEU A 18 25.23 -36.35 -58.80
CA LEU A 18 24.43 -35.27 -58.47
C LEU A 18 23.77 -35.44 -57.06
N GLN A 19 23.32 -36.66 -56.75
CA GLN A 19 22.80 -36.98 -55.42
C GLN A 19 23.88 -36.89 -54.35
N LYS A 20 25.09 -37.31 -54.58
CA LYS A 20 26.23 -37.19 -53.67
C LYS A 20 26.62 -35.74 -53.44
N ILE A 21 26.64 -34.94 -54.51
CA ILE A 21 26.92 -33.49 -54.40
C ILE A 21 25.80 -32.75 -53.56
N SER A 22 24.54 -33.05 -53.88
CA SER A 22 23.41 -32.50 -53.14
C SER A 22 23.43 -32.88 -51.65
N TRP A 23 23.81 -34.13 -51.34
CA TRP A 23 23.94 -34.63 -49.98
C TRP A 23 25.13 -34.00 -49.22
N LEU A 24 26.27 -33.76 -49.91
CA LEU A 24 27.41 -33.03 -49.33
C LEU A 24 27.10 -31.54 -49.07
N PHE A 25 26.39 -30.90 -50.00
CA PHE A 25 25.92 -29.52 -49.83
C PHE A 25 24.93 -29.40 -48.66
N MET A 26 24.01 -30.34 -48.54
CA MET A 26 23.04 -30.36 -47.45
C MET A 26 23.71 -30.59 -46.10
N LYS A 27 24.68 -31.49 -45.99
CA LYS A 27 25.43 -31.71 -44.74
C LYS A 27 26.33 -30.54 -44.31
N SER A 28 26.90 -29.81 -45.29
CA SER A 28 27.85 -28.72 -44.97
C SER A 28 27.19 -27.35 -44.78
N PHE A 29 26.10 -27.06 -45.49
CA PHE A 29 25.48 -25.75 -45.48
C PHE A 29 24.27 -25.66 -44.54
N PHE A 30 23.49 -26.73 -44.41
CA PHE A 30 22.29 -26.73 -43.56
C PHE A 30 22.57 -26.42 -42.07
N PRO A 31 23.57 -27.03 -41.43
CA PRO A 31 23.86 -26.71 -40.03
C PRO A 31 24.39 -25.28 -39.84
N ARG A 32 25.12 -24.75 -40.83
CA ARG A 32 25.62 -23.37 -40.79
C ARG A 32 24.51 -22.33 -40.95
N ILE A 33 23.53 -22.61 -41.80
CA ILE A 33 22.32 -21.76 -41.96
C ILE A 33 21.45 -21.83 -40.72
N LEU A 34 21.29 -23.02 -40.11
CA LEU A 34 20.55 -23.19 -38.87
C LEU A 34 21.18 -22.41 -37.68
N ILE A 35 22.52 -22.44 -37.58
CA ILE A 35 23.27 -21.68 -36.58
C ILE A 35 23.15 -20.17 -36.85
N LEU A 36 23.17 -19.74 -38.11
CA LEU A 36 22.99 -18.33 -38.47
C LEU A 36 21.57 -17.83 -38.15
N ILE A 37 20.56 -18.66 -38.42
CA ILE A 37 19.15 -18.35 -38.06
C ILE A 37 18.97 -18.36 -36.53
N ALA A 38 19.59 -19.32 -35.83
CA ALA A 38 19.55 -19.35 -34.36
C ALA A 38 20.27 -18.14 -33.73
N LEU A 39 21.38 -17.67 -34.30
CA LEU A 39 22.06 -16.44 -33.91
C LEU A 39 21.24 -15.19 -34.26
N LEU A 40 20.52 -15.18 -35.37
CA LEU A 40 19.64 -14.06 -35.75
C LEU A 40 18.39 -14.00 -34.88
N THR A 41 17.82 -15.15 -34.45
CA THR A 41 16.67 -15.19 -33.54
C THR A 41 17.05 -14.87 -32.07
N ALA A 42 18.27 -15.19 -31.67
CA ALA A 42 18.80 -14.79 -30.34
C ALA A 42 19.03 -13.28 -30.22
N SER A 43 19.11 -12.55 -31.33
CA SER A 43 19.28 -11.10 -31.34
C SER A 43 17.97 -10.31 -31.30
N ILE A 44 16.81 -10.97 -31.35
CA ILE A 44 15.53 -10.34 -31.07
C ILE A 44 15.33 -10.36 -29.55
N SER A 45 16.26 -9.77 -28.80
CA SER A 45 15.96 -9.26 -27.49
C SER A 45 14.91 -8.17 -27.71
N SER A 46 13.65 -8.48 -27.41
CA SER A 46 12.60 -7.48 -27.34
C SER A 46 13.17 -6.34 -26.53
N ALA A 47 13.37 -5.19 -27.15
CA ALA A 47 13.72 -3.95 -26.45
C ALA A 47 12.55 -3.60 -25.51
N ARG A 48 12.45 -4.34 -24.41
CA ARG A 48 11.54 -4.01 -23.32
C ARG A 48 12.10 -2.75 -22.71
N GLY A 49 11.27 -1.74 -22.62
CA GLY A 49 11.63 -0.50 -21.97
C GLY A 49 12.25 -0.78 -20.59
N GLN A 50 13.34 -0.09 -20.27
CA GLN A 50 14.02 -0.23 -18.97
C GLN A 50 13.17 0.33 -17.84
N LEU A 51 12.41 1.41 -18.14
CA LEU A 51 11.51 2.05 -17.18
C LEU A 51 10.09 1.51 -17.32
N GLN A 52 9.44 1.29 -16.19
CA GLN A 52 8.05 0.84 -16.15
C GLN A 52 7.30 1.59 -15.05
N PHE A 53 6.12 2.13 -15.38
CA PHE A 53 5.17 2.59 -14.37
C PHE A 53 4.70 1.42 -13.51
N VAL A 54 4.73 1.60 -12.19
CA VAL A 54 4.21 0.61 -11.22
C VAL A 54 2.70 0.43 -11.39
N GLN A 55 2.01 1.54 -11.67
CA GLN A 55 0.59 1.57 -12.02
C GLN A 55 0.43 2.04 -13.46
N LYS A 56 -0.42 1.35 -14.25
CA LYS A 56 -0.66 1.69 -15.65
C LYS A 56 -1.78 2.69 -15.85
N GLU A 57 -2.55 2.92 -14.82
CA GLU A 57 -3.73 3.76 -14.85
C GLU A 57 -3.94 4.39 -13.47
N HIS A 58 -4.38 5.64 -13.45
CA HIS A 58 -4.89 6.31 -12.27
C HIS A 58 -6.20 7.00 -12.61
N ASP A 59 -7.24 6.69 -11.86
CA ASP A 59 -8.56 7.32 -11.98
C ASP A 59 -8.73 8.35 -10.86
N PHE A 60 -8.84 9.63 -11.25
CA PHE A 60 -9.14 10.73 -10.33
C PHE A 60 -10.60 10.73 -9.87
N GLY A 61 -11.46 9.87 -10.46
CA GLY A 61 -12.90 9.94 -10.23
C GLY A 61 -13.51 11.25 -10.72
N GLN A 62 -14.45 11.79 -9.95
CA GLN A 62 -15.03 13.11 -10.23
C GLN A 62 -14.15 14.22 -9.67
N ILE A 63 -13.68 15.11 -10.52
CA ILE A 63 -12.93 16.32 -10.15
C ILE A 63 -13.69 17.58 -10.52
N VAL A 64 -13.53 18.63 -9.72
CA VAL A 64 -14.25 19.87 -9.92
C VAL A 64 -13.59 20.72 -11.00
N TRP A 65 -14.38 21.33 -11.86
CA TRP A 65 -13.91 22.28 -12.87
C TRP A 65 -13.07 23.40 -12.24
N HIS A 66 -11.97 23.77 -12.90
CA HIS A 66 -10.94 24.68 -12.39
C HIS A 66 -10.20 24.20 -11.12
N SER A 67 -10.32 22.95 -10.72
CA SER A 67 -9.44 22.35 -9.73
C SER A 67 -8.13 21.84 -10.36
N ARG A 68 -7.10 21.63 -9.52
CA ARG A 68 -5.82 21.09 -9.97
C ARG A 68 -5.41 19.91 -9.08
N PRO A 69 -6.09 18.74 -9.21
CA PRO A 69 -5.71 17.55 -8.46
C PRO A 69 -4.32 17.07 -8.86
N THR A 70 -3.62 16.46 -7.90
CA THR A 70 -2.29 15.90 -8.09
C THR A 70 -2.27 14.43 -7.70
N VAL A 71 -1.42 13.66 -8.37
CA VAL A 71 -1.11 12.27 -8.01
C VAL A 71 0.39 12.05 -8.06
N THR A 72 0.90 11.22 -7.16
CA THR A 72 2.27 10.73 -7.21
C THR A 72 2.26 9.30 -7.73
N VAL A 73 3.02 9.06 -8.79
CA VAL A 73 3.15 7.76 -9.45
C VAL A 73 4.60 7.32 -9.46
N SER A 74 4.86 6.03 -9.28
CA SER A 74 6.21 5.50 -9.21
C SER A 74 6.60 4.83 -10.52
N VAL A 75 7.84 5.06 -10.96
CA VAL A 75 8.48 4.42 -12.11
C VAL A 75 9.62 3.55 -11.62
N LEU A 76 9.61 2.28 -12.03
CA LEU A 76 10.60 1.26 -11.68
C LEU A 76 11.61 1.09 -12.81
N ASN A 77 12.89 1.06 -12.50
CA ASN A 77 13.94 0.62 -13.42
C ASN A 77 14.05 -0.91 -13.38
N LYS A 78 13.57 -1.58 -14.42
CA LYS A 78 13.71 -3.03 -14.64
C LYS A 78 14.97 -3.45 -15.40
N GLY A 79 15.74 -2.46 -15.86
CA GLY A 79 16.99 -2.68 -16.58
C GLY A 79 18.13 -3.14 -15.68
N ALA A 80 19.25 -3.52 -16.30
CA ALA A 80 20.46 -3.94 -15.60
C ALA A 80 21.43 -2.78 -15.29
N HIS A 81 21.16 -1.58 -15.79
CA HIS A 81 22.01 -0.40 -15.64
C HIS A 81 21.23 0.77 -15.04
N PRO A 82 21.90 1.69 -14.32
CA PRO A 82 21.29 2.95 -13.91
C PRO A 82 20.78 3.75 -15.12
N VAL A 83 19.62 4.40 -14.97
CA VAL A 83 18.98 5.18 -16.04
C VAL A 83 18.39 6.47 -15.49
N VAL A 84 18.43 7.55 -16.26
CA VAL A 84 17.81 8.84 -15.92
C VAL A 84 16.59 9.06 -16.80
N ILE A 85 15.50 9.56 -16.23
CA ILE A 85 14.34 10.02 -17.01
C ILE A 85 14.75 11.29 -17.75
N SER A 86 14.85 11.21 -19.08
CA SER A 86 15.24 12.33 -19.93
C SER A 86 14.06 13.23 -20.29
N ASP A 87 12.87 12.62 -20.44
CA ASP A 87 11.66 13.36 -20.86
C ASP A 87 10.40 12.63 -20.38
N ILE A 88 9.36 13.40 -20.09
CA ILE A 88 8.00 12.90 -19.83
C ILE A 88 7.05 13.61 -20.79
N ARG A 89 6.54 12.87 -21.77
CA ARG A 89 5.59 13.42 -22.75
C ARG A 89 4.17 13.24 -22.30
N LEU A 90 3.48 14.36 -22.28
CA LEU A 90 2.12 14.50 -21.84
C LEU A 90 1.23 14.66 -23.07
N SER A 91 0.13 13.92 -23.16
CA SER A 91 -0.78 14.00 -24.32
C SER A 91 -1.49 15.34 -24.45
N HIS A 92 -1.59 16.10 -23.36
CA HIS A 92 -2.29 17.39 -23.32
C HIS A 92 -1.57 18.39 -22.42
N SER A 93 -1.65 19.68 -22.77
CA SER A 93 -1.02 20.79 -22.06
C SER A 93 -1.61 21.07 -20.66
N GLU A 94 -2.80 20.54 -20.39
CA GLU A 94 -3.45 20.63 -19.06
C GLU A 94 -2.81 19.74 -17.99
N ILE A 95 -1.87 18.85 -18.38
CA ILE A 95 -1.12 18.03 -17.45
C ILE A 95 0.24 18.67 -17.22
N THR A 96 0.72 18.61 -16.01
CA THR A 96 2.11 18.94 -15.65
C THR A 96 2.76 17.78 -14.93
N ALA A 97 4.05 17.57 -15.16
CA ALA A 97 4.85 16.53 -14.52
C ALA A 97 6.07 17.14 -13.85
N GLU A 98 6.35 16.73 -12.64
CA GLU A 98 7.57 17.08 -11.89
C GLU A 98 8.25 15.78 -11.45
N TRP A 99 9.55 15.64 -11.74
CA TRP A 99 10.31 14.43 -11.38
C TRP A 99 11.77 14.79 -11.05
N PRO A 100 12.43 13.99 -10.20
CA PRO A 100 13.85 14.13 -9.95
C PRO A 100 14.68 13.70 -11.17
N HIS A 101 15.74 14.44 -11.49
CA HIS A 101 16.67 14.12 -12.58
C HIS A 101 17.88 13.28 -12.09
N THR A 102 17.66 12.45 -11.08
CA THR A 102 18.69 11.57 -10.51
C THR A 102 18.69 10.20 -11.16
N PRO A 103 19.84 9.51 -11.27
CA PRO A 103 19.89 8.14 -11.79
C PRO A 103 19.08 7.17 -10.93
N ILE A 104 18.26 6.35 -11.59
CA ILE A 104 17.46 5.28 -10.99
C ILE A 104 18.28 3.99 -11.10
N LEU A 105 18.70 3.44 -9.99
CA LEU A 105 19.46 2.19 -9.95
C LEU A 105 18.60 0.99 -10.40
N PRO A 106 19.20 -0.11 -10.89
CA PRO A 106 18.49 -1.33 -11.18
C PRO A 106 17.62 -1.80 -10.00
N GLY A 107 16.35 -2.06 -10.25
CA GLY A 107 15.36 -2.47 -9.24
C GLY A 107 14.85 -1.35 -8.33
N ALA A 108 15.35 -0.11 -8.46
CA ALA A 108 14.87 1.03 -7.69
C ALA A 108 13.68 1.72 -8.39
N THR A 109 12.92 2.48 -7.60
CA THR A 109 11.81 3.32 -8.06
C THR A 109 12.11 4.79 -7.84
N ILE A 110 11.51 5.64 -8.68
CA ILE A 110 11.45 7.09 -8.52
C ILE A 110 10.00 7.56 -8.61
N ASP A 111 9.66 8.57 -7.85
CA ASP A 111 8.33 9.14 -7.83
C ASP A 111 8.22 10.35 -8.76
N ILE A 112 7.16 10.37 -9.56
CA ILE A 112 6.77 11.44 -10.46
C ILE A 112 5.49 12.06 -9.92
N ARG A 113 5.48 13.37 -9.75
CA ARG A 113 4.29 14.13 -9.38
C ARG A 113 3.59 14.62 -10.65
N LEU A 114 2.36 14.21 -10.84
CA LEU A 114 1.51 14.63 -11.96
C LEU A 114 0.38 15.51 -11.43
N ALA A 115 0.07 16.59 -12.13
CA ALA A 115 -1.10 17.42 -11.84
C ALA A 115 -1.91 17.64 -13.10
N ILE A 116 -3.25 17.65 -12.96
CA ILE A 116 -4.18 17.96 -14.05
C ILE A 116 -4.87 19.29 -13.74
N ASP A 117 -4.84 20.21 -14.67
CA ASP A 117 -5.62 21.44 -14.61
C ASP A 117 -6.98 21.17 -15.28
N ALA A 118 -8.03 21.01 -14.47
CA ALA A 118 -9.36 20.59 -14.91
C ALA A 118 -10.13 21.73 -15.62
N GLN A 119 -9.72 22.08 -16.84
CA GLN A 119 -10.28 23.22 -17.61
C GLN A 119 -11.47 22.82 -18.48
N THR A 120 -11.59 21.55 -18.86
CA THR A 120 -12.63 21.07 -19.78
C THR A 120 -13.57 20.11 -19.07
N LEU A 121 -14.89 20.38 -19.15
CA LEU A 121 -15.93 19.51 -18.56
C LEU A 121 -16.03 18.18 -19.31
N GLY A 122 -16.38 17.12 -18.58
CA GLY A 122 -16.64 15.80 -19.13
C GLY A 122 -15.55 14.78 -18.83
N HIS A 123 -15.63 13.62 -19.45
CA HIS A 123 -14.62 12.56 -19.33
C HIS A 123 -13.30 12.98 -19.93
N PHE A 124 -12.21 12.59 -19.25
CA PHE A 124 -10.89 12.65 -19.82
C PHE A 124 -10.17 11.32 -19.68
N ASP A 125 -9.37 10.99 -20.67
CA ASP A 125 -8.35 9.93 -20.66
C ASP A 125 -7.09 10.53 -21.28
N ARG A 126 -6.03 10.62 -20.50
CA ARG A 126 -4.80 11.30 -20.87
C ARG A 126 -3.63 10.35 -20.69
N SER A 127 -2.73 10.31 -21.66
CA SER A 127 -1.55 9.48 -21.58
C SER A 127 -0.34 10.28 -21.12
N VAL A 128 0.48 9.60 -20.32
CA VAL A 128 1.78 10.07 -19.83
C VAL A 128 2.82 9.04 -20.22
N ALA A 129 3.77 9.41 -21.06
CA ALA A 129 4.81 8.53 -21.57
C ALA A 129 6.18 8.91 -20.99
N VAL A 130 6.95 7.94 -20.50
CA VAL A 130 8.30 8.14 -19.95
C VAL A 130 9.38 7.74 -20.94
N TYR A 131 10.41 8.57 -21.03
CA TYR A 131 11.61 8.38 -21.86
C TYR A 131 12.85 8.42 -21.00
N CYS A 132 13.91 7.74 -21.44
CA CYS A 132 15.17 7.72 -20.71
C CYS A 132 16.35 8.14 -21.63
N ASP A 133 17.46 8.48 -21.00
CA ASP A 133 18.68 8.92 -21.66
C ASP A 133 19.38 7.82 -22.49
N SER A 134 19.21 6.57 -22.09
CA SER A 134 19.86 5.41 -22.74
C SER A 134 19.19 4.95 -24.03
N LEU A 135 17.92 5.28 -24.26
CA LEU A 135 17.13 4.89 -25.42
C LEU A 135 16.16 6.00 -25.83
N ALA A 136 16.29 6.48 -27.06
CA ALA A 136 15.41 7.52 -27.61
C ALA A 136 13.93 7.07 -27.79
N ALA A 137 13.61 5.79 -27.55
CA ALA A 137 12.27 5.26 -27.67
C ALA A 137 11.47 5.43 -26.36
N MET A 138 10.16 5.52 -26.50
CA MET A 138 9.23 5.47 -25.36
C MET A 138 9.47 4.19 -24.55
N GLN A 139 9.68 4.35 -23.25
CA GLN A 139 9.93 3.22 -22.35
C GLN A 139 8.63 2.60 -21.85
N ASP A 140 7.71 3.44 -21.45
CA ASP A 140 6.42 3.00 -20.94
C ASP A 140 5.41 4.14 -20.94
N MET A 141 4.11 3.78 -20.78
CA MET A 141 3.00 4.72 -20.78
C MET A 141 1.98 4.33 -19.71
N MET A 142 1.38 5.35 -19.09
CA MET A 142 0.24 5.21 -18.20
C MET A 142 -0.92 6.13 -18.63
N HIS A 143 -2.10 5.85 -18.11
CA HIS A 143 -3.31 6.64 -18.35
C HIS A 143 -3.78 7.34 -17.07
N LEU A 144 -4.15 8.61 -17.21
CA LEU A 144 -4.85 9.39 -16.20
C LEU A 144 -6.30 9.56 -16.66
N LYS A 145 -7.23 9.07 -15.87
CA LYS A 145 -8.67 9.11 -16.20
C LYS A 145 -9.43 9.88 -15.14
N GLY A 146 -10.63 10.31 -15.51
CA GLY A 146 -11.54 10.96 -14.58
C GLY A 146 -12.68 11.65 -15.31
N TYR A 147 -13.50 12.34 -14.53
CA TYR A 147 -14.65 13.09 -15.02
C TYR A 147 -14.68 14.49 -14.41
N VAL A 148 -14.54 15.54 -15.22
CA VAL A 148 -14.62 16.93 -14.77
C VAL A 148 -16.07 17.37 -14.72
N VAL A 149 -16.54 17.73 -13.54
CA VAL A 149 -17.90 18.24 -13.30
C VAL A 149 -17.87 19.72 -12.97
N ARG A 150 -18.84 20.47 -13.47
CA ARG A 150 -19.19 21.72 -12.81
C ARG A 150 -19.62 21.33 -11.39
N GLN A 151 -19.01 21.97 -10.41
CA GLN A 151 -19.27 21.74 -8.98
C GLN A 151 -20.61 21.02 -8.73
N GLN A 152 -20.54 19.84 -8.08
CA GLN A 152 -21.75 19.04 -7.87
C GLN A 152 -22.85 19.91 -7.26
N THR A 153 -23.94 20.07 -7.98
CA THR A 153 -25.19 20.68 -7.51
C THR A 153 -26.05 19.67 -6.78
N GLU A 154 -25.44 18.76 -6.02
CA GLU A 154 -26.21 18.11 -4.98
C GLU A 154 -26.30 19.13 -3.85
N ASP A 155 -27.52 19.53 -3.50
CA ASP A 155 -27.81 20.08 -2.18
C ASP A 155 -27.25 19.04 -1.23
N ALA A 156 -26.06 19.30 -0.69
CA ALA A 156 -25.37 18.35 0.14
C ALA A 156 -26.26 18.21 1.36
N ASP A 157 -26.93 17.08 1.46
CA ASP A 157 -27.80 16.77 2.59
C ASP A 157 -26.96 16.83 3.85
N ALA A 158 -27.12 17.90 4.62
CA ALA A 158 -26.35 18.13 5.84
C ALA A 158 -26.50 16.96 6.83
N SER A 159 -27.56 16.14 6.67
CA SER A 159 -27.76 14.92 7.48
C SER A 159 -26.67 13.86 7.26
N ARG A 160 -25.97 13.91 6.12
CA ARG A 160 -24.82 13.02 5.81
C ARG A 160 -23.55 13.39 6.57
N PHE A 161 -23.53 14.54 7.24
CA PHE A 161 -22.38 15.09 7.96
C PHE A 161 -22.74 15.32 9.45
N PRO A 162 -22.81 14.25 10.25
CA PRO A 162 -23.31 14.31 11.62
C PRO A 162 -22.39 15.03 12.60
N TYR A 163 -21.11 15.26 12.24
CA TYR A 163 -20.12 15.87 13.12
C TYR A 163 -19.91 17.33 12.76
N HIS A 164 -20.32 18.22 13.66
CA HIS A 164 -20.30 19.67 13.42
C HIS A 164 -19.14 20.34 14.16
N VAL A 165 -18.23 20.93 13.39
CA VAL A 165 -17.09 21.71 13.87
C VAL A 165 -17.32 23.17 13.48
N GLY A 166 -18.14 23.87 14.25
CA GLY A 166 -18.62 25.20 13.89
C GLY A 166 -19.50 25.15 12.63
N LYS A 167 -19.06 25.80 11.54
CA LYS A 167 -19.73 25.80 10.24
C LYS A 167 -19.13 24.77 9.26
N VAL A 168 -18.23 23.94 9.70
CA VAL A 168 -17.65 22.82 8.93
C VAL A 168 -18.25 21.54 9.47
N TYR A 169 -18.92 20.78 8.62
CA TYR A 169 -19.54 19.52 9.00
C TYR A 169 -18.77 18.36 8.37
N LEU A 170 -18.63 17.24 9.11
CA LEU A 170 -17.82 16.10 8.73
C LEU A 170 -18.66 14.81 8.71
N THR A 171 -18.28 13.86 7.88
CA THR A 171 -18.88 12.53 7.87
C THR A 171 -18.48 11.70 9.11
N THR A 172 -17.30 11.97 9.69
CA THR A 172 -16.78 11.28 10.87
C THR A 172 -15.79 12.15 11.63
N ASN A 173 -15.68 11.96 12.93
CA ASN A 173 -14.61 12.48 13.78
C ASN A 173 -13.66 11.36 14.29
N ASN A 174 -13.85 10.14 13.82
CA ASN A 174 -12.99 9.00 14.13
C ASN A 174 -12.54 8.32 12.84
N ILE A 175 -11.25 8.33 12.59
CA ILE A 175 -10.62 7.74 11.40
C ILE A 175 -9.86 6.50 11.86
N GLU A 176 -10.37 5.35 11.49
CA GLU A 176 -9.74 4.07 11.77
C GLU A 176 -9.15 3.53 10.48
N PHE A 177 -7.82 3.47 10.43
CA PHE A 177 -7.14 2.68 9.42
C PHE A 177 -7.18 1.22 9.88
N ASP A 178 -7.45 0.32 8.95
CA ASP A 178 -7.40 -1.12 9.22
C ASP A 178 -6.00 -1.55 9.72
N ASP A 179 -5.88 -2.81 10.10
CA ASP A 179 -4.59 -3.39 10.44
C ASP A 179 -3.63 -3.24 9.26
N VAL A 180 -2.48 -2.62 9.49
CA VAL A 180 -1.47 -2.34 8.47
C VAL A 180 -0.18 -3.09 8.75
N THR A 181 0.55 -3.45 7.71
CA THR A 181 1.92 -3.97 7.81
C THR A 181 2.93 -2.94 7.31
N LEU A 182 4.19 -3.11 7.68
CA LEU A 182 5.25 -2.17 7.33
C LEU A 182 5.36 -2.00 5.80
N GLY A 183 5.38 -0.77 5.33
CA GLY A 183 5.47 -0.41 3.90
C GLY A 183 4.12 -0.16 3.22
N GLN A 184 2.99 -0.42 3.88
CA GLN A 184 1.67 -0.09 3.34
C GLN A 184 1.33 1.39 3.47
N HIS A 185 0.50 1.88 2.53
CA HIS A 185 0.02 3.26 2.47
C HIS A 185 -1.51 3.28 2.30
N PRO A 186 -2.28 2.82 3.29
CA PRO A 186 -3.72 2.83 3.20
C PRO A 186 -4.26 4.27 3.23
N GLN A 187 -5.46 4.43 2.64
CA GLN A 187 -6.15 5.71 2.58
C GLN A 187 -7.49 5.64 3.28
N GLN A 188 -7.88 6.75 3.90
CA GLN A 188 -9.20 7.00 4.46
C GLN A 188 -9.73 8.35 3.98
N VAL A 189 -11.04 8.45 3.82
CA VAL A 189 -11.69 9.64 3.29
C VAL A 189 -12.63 10.23 4.33
N ILE A 190 -12.52 11.53 4.55
CA ILE A 190 -13.48 12.31 5.34
C ILE A 190 -14.25 13.21 4.39
N GLY A 191 -15.57 13.06 4.34
CA GLY A 191 -16.44 14.02 3.69
C GLY A 191 -16.54 15.31 4.51
N ILE A 192 -16.57 16.44 3.83
CA ILE A 192 -16.70 17.78 4.43
C ILE A 192 -17.83 18.53 3.76
N TYR A 193 -18.62 19.23 4.56
CA TYR A 193 -19.64 20.15 4.09
C TYR A 193 -19.40 21.53 4.66
N ASN A 194 -19.38 22.55 3.81
CA ASN A 194 -19.25 23.93 4.22
C ASN A 194 -20.65 24.54 4.45
N ALA A 195 -21.09 24.60 5.71
CA ALA A 195 -22.31 25.24 6.12
C ALA A 195 -22.15 26.76 6.37
N GLY A 196 -20.95 27.32 6.10
CA GLY A 196 -20.64 28.72 6.23
C GLY A 196 -21.09 29.59 5.06
N SER A 197 -20.90 30.89 5.16
CA SER A 197 -21.16 31.90 4.14
C SER A 197 -19.95 32.18 3.24
N ASP A 198 -18.77 31.75 3.65
CA ASP A 198 -17.51 32.04 2.98
C ASP A 198 -16.90 30.76 2.38
N VAL A 199 -16.00 30.94 1.41
CA VAL A 199 -15.25 29.82 0.81
C VAL A 199 -14.35 29.20 1.89
N TYR A 200 -14.51 27.90 2.10
CA TYR A 200 -13.72 27.13 3.06
C TYR A 200 -12.57 26.42 2.38
N LYS A 201 -11.35 26.56 2.96
CA LYS A 201 -10.19 25.76 2.58
C LYS A 201 -9.98 24.70 3.66
N PRO A 202 -10.21 23.39 3.35
CA PRO A 202 -9.99 22.33 4.34
C PRO A 202 -8.53 22.26 4.78
N GLU A 203 -8.31 22.30 6.07
CA GLU A 203 -6.99 22.20 6.67
C GLU A 203 -7.07 21.42 7.97
N LEU A 204 -6.11 20.49 8.17
CA LEU A 204 -5.94 19.74 9.40
C LEU A 204 -4.68 20.20 10.11
N MET A 205 -4.82 20.45 11.41
CA MET A 205 -3.73 20.88 12.28
C MET A 205 -3.17 19.70 13.07
N HIS A 206 -1.91 19.80 13.49
CA HIS A 206 -1.18 18.79 14.27
C HIS A 206 -1.10 17.42 13.59
N LEU A 207 -0.97 17.40 12.27
CA LEU A 207 -0.78 16.17 11.53
C LEU A 207 0.50 15.46 11.98
N PRO A 208 0.42 14.18 12.38
CA PRO A 208 1.61 13.39 12.64
C PRO A 208 2.35 13.10 11.34
N LYS A 209 3.67 12.87 11.41
CA LYS A 209 4.53 12.65 10.24
C LYS A 209 4.11 11.48 9.35
N TYR A 210 3.38 10.52 9.91
CA TYR A 210 2.89 9.34 9.20
C TYR A 210 1.55 9.56 8.47
N ILE A 211 0.98 10.78 8.49
CA ILE A 211 -0.26 11.13 7.79
C ILE A 211 -0.01 12.27 6.82
N THR A 212 -0.43 12.09 5.57
CA THR A 212 -0.55 13.14 4.57
C THR A 212 -2.01 13.33 4.20
N VAL A 213 -2.39 14.55 3.81
CA VAL A 213 -3.79 14.91 3.52
C VAL A 213 -3.87 15.66 2.21
N GLN A 214 -4.88 15.32 1.42
CA GLN A 214 -5.26 16.04 0.21
C GLN A 214 -6.75 16.38 0.26
N ALA A 215 -7.09 17.66 0.08
CA ALA A 215 -8.47 18.11 -0.01
C ALA A 215 -8.95 18.14 -1.46
N GLN A 216 -10.15 17.69 -1.71
CA GLN A 216 -10.81 17.67 -3.03
C GLN A 216 -12.26 18.12 -2.89
N PRO A 217 -12.61 19.31 -3.42
CA PRO A 217 -11.74 20.34 -4.01
C PRO A 217 -10.89 21.05 -2.95
N GLU A 218 -9.83 21.74 -3.38
CA GLU A 218 -8.97 22.53 -2.46
C GLU A 218 -9.76 23.62 -1.72
N ARG A 219 -10.84 24.11 -2.32
CA ARG A 219 -11.73 25.13 -1.74
C ARG A 219 -13.17 24.69 -1.91
N ILE A 220 -13.93 24.73 -0.83
CA ILE A 220 -15.33 24.34 -0.78
C ILE A 220 -16.19 25.61 -0.67
N LEU A 221 -17.04 25.86 -1.65
CA LEU A 221 -17.95 27.00 -1.65
C LEU A 221 -19.05 26.85 -0.56
N PRO A 222 -19.71 27.94 -0.14
CA PRO A 222 -20.86 27.89 0.73
C PRO A 222 -21.95 26.91 0.27
N GLY A 223 -22.46 26.09 1.19
CA GLY A 223 -23.49 25.09 0.89
C GLY A 223 -23.01 23.91 0.04
N ARG A 224 -21.70 23.70 -0.12
CA ARG A 224 -21.12 22.63 -0.91
C ARG A 224 -20.33 21.67 -0.06
N SER A 225 -20.14 20.46 -0.59
CA SER A 225 -19.33 19.42 0.02
C SER A 225 -18.03 19.17 -0.75
N GLY A 226 -17.09 18.56 -0.07
CA GLY A 226 -15.83 18.06 -0.59
C GLY A 226 -15.37 16.88 0.25
N GLN A 227 -14.13 16.47 0.07
CA GLN A 227 -13.52 15.40 0.84
C GLN A 227 -12.06 15.69 1.15
N MET A 228 -11.56 15.14 2.24
CA MET A 228 -10.14 15.03 2.52
C MET A 228 -9.74 13.56 2.44
N VAL A 229 -8.73 13.28 1.65
CA VAL A 229 -8.09 11.96 1.55
C VAL A 229 -6.87 11.96 2.46
N LEU A 230 -6.88 11.10 3.46
CA LEU A 230 -5.77 10.90 4.37
C LEU A 230 -5.03 9.64 3.98
N THR A 231 -3.72 9.75 3.76
CA THR A 231 -2.85 8.62 3.46
C THR A 231 -1.91 8.38 4.64
N LEU A 232 -1.87 7.15 5.14
CA LEU A 232 -0.98 6.73 6.21
C LEU A 232 0.27 6.06 5.64
N ASP A 233 1.48 6.51 6.01
CA ASP A 233 2.73 5.80 5.76
C ASP A 233 3.07 4.93 6.99
N SER A 234 2.89 3.62 6.87
CA SER A 234 3.11 2.69 7.97
C SER A 234 4.57 2.58 8.43
N ARG A 235 5.54 3.00 7.60
CA ARG A 235 6.97 3.04 7.97
C ARG A 235 7.30 4.12 9.00
N LEU A 236 6.45 5.14 9.08
CA LEU A 236 6.61 6.28 9.98
C LEU A 236 5.82 6.12 11.29
N LEU A 237 5.09 5.02 11.46
CA LEU A 237 4.40 4.71 12.71
C LEU A 237 5.43 4.46 13.83
N PRO A 238 5.13 4.90 15.08
CA PRO A 238 6.10 4.89 16.18
C PRO A 238 6.47 3.49 16.67
N GLY A 239 5.69 2.45 16.34
CA GLY A 239 5.95 1.07 16.77
C GLY A 239 4.81 0.13 16.50
N MET A 240 5.04 -1.15 16.74
CA MET A 240 4.03 -2.21 16.60
C MET A 240 2.86 -2.01 17.55
N GLY A 241 1.66 -2.37 17.10
CA GLY A 241 0.41 -2.28 17.84
C GLY A 241 -0.38 -1.02 17.51
N LEU A 242 -1.27 -0.64 18.42
CA LEU A 242 -2.18 0.50 18.25
C LEU A 242 -1.41 1.81 18.38
N THR A 243 -1.52 2.63 17.37
CA THR A 243 -1.20 4.07 17.40
C THR A 243 -2.50 4.85 17.34
N GLN A 244 -2.71 5.75 18.27
CA GLN A 244 -3.88 6.64 18.32
C GLN A 244 -3.40 8.07 18.55
N THR A 245 -3.90 9.01 17.74
CA THR A 245 -3.49 10.41 17.78
C THR A 245 -4.71 11.30 17.50
N SER A 246 -4.81 12.43 18.19
CA SER A 246 -5.75 13.49 17.85
C SER A 246 -5.13 14.47 16.87
N ILE A 247 -5.88 14.78 15.83
CA ILE A 247 -5.64 15.88 14.88
C ILE A 247 -6.83 16.84 14.97
N TYR A 248 -6.72 18.01 14.37
CA TYR A 248 -7.76 19.03 14.55
C TYR A 248 -8.15 19.65 13.22
N VAL A 249 -9.45 19.85 13.01
CA VAL A 249 -9.97 20.59 11.86
C VAL A 249 -9.82 22.08 12.10
N SER A 250 -9.20 22.79 11.18
CA SER A 250 -9.19 24.25 11.19
C SER A 250 -10.51 24.77 10.62
N ARG A 251 -11.27 25.53 11.40
CA ARG A 251 -12.54 26.16 11.00
C ARG A 251 -12.32 27.42 10.16
N TYR A 252 -11.19 28.08 10.38
CA TYR A 252 -10.75 29.31 9.71
C TYR A 252 -9.24 29.48 9.87
N PRO A 253 -8.57 30.28 9.03
CA PRO A 253 -7.13 30.52 9.16
C PRO A 253 -6.75 31.05 10.55
N GLY A 254 -5.79 30.39 11.21
CA GLY A 254 -5.35 30.75 12.56
C GLY A 254 -6.24 30.22 13.70
N ASP A 255 -7.05 29.19 13.43
CA ASP A 255 -7.87 28.54 14.43
C ASP A 255 -7.02 27.84 15.52
N ASN A 256 -7.59 27.68 16.71
CA ASN A 256 -6.96 27.01 17.84
C ASN A 256 -7.43 25.56 17.96
N VAL A 257 -6.54 24.69 18.43
CA VAL A 257 -6.85 23.29 18.74
C VAL A 257 -7.66 23.19 20.04
N GLY A 258 -8.62 22.29 20.08
CA GLY A 258 -9.45 22.09 21.25
C GLY A 258 -10.41 20.90 21.11
N PRO A 259 -11.16 20.57 22.17
CA PRO A 259 -12.04 19.40 22.17
C PRO A 259 -13.24 19.51 21.21
N ASN A 260 -13.48 20.70 20.64
CA ASN A 260 -14.60 20.96 19.75
C ASN A 260 -14.22 20.80 18.26
N ASN A 261 -12.96 20.56 17.94
CA ASN A 261 -12.47 20.40 16.57
C ASN A 261 -11.48 19.24 16.43
N ASP A 262 -11.43 18.34 17.40
CA ASP A 262 -10.58 17.16 17.39
C ASP A 262 -11.16 16.04 16.53
N ILE A 263 -10.28 15.33 15.87
CA ILE A 263 -10.52 14.10 15.14
C ILE A 263 -9.53 13.07 15.66
N THR A 264 -10.00 11.89 16.00
CA THR A 264 -9.15 10.77 16.40
C THR A 264 -8.73 9.97 15.15
N ILE A 265 -7.42 9.73 15.01
CA ILE A 265 -6.87 8.79 14.05
C ILE A 265 -6.34 7.59 14.80
N SER A 266 -6.65 6.38 14.33
CA SER A 266 -6.12 5.13 14.89
C SER A 266 -5.68 4.16 13.79
N SER A 267 -4.66 3.36 14.09
CA SER A 267 -4.16 2.27 13.24
C SER A 267 -3.44 1.24 14.09
N VAL A 268 -3.45 -0.02 13.68
CA VAL A 268 -2.69 -1.10 14.32
C VAL A 268 -1.60 -1.58 13.37
N LEU A 269 -0.33 -1.34 13.73
CA LEU A 269 0.81 -1.85 12.96
C LEU A 269 1.12 -3.29 13.37
N LEU A 270 1.07 -4.20 12.40
CA LEU A 270 1.37 -5.62 12.54
C LEU A 270 2.75 -5.96 11.94
N PRO A 271 3.41 -7.02 12.42
CA PRO A 271 4.59 -7.57 11.74
C PRO A 271 4.27 -7.97 10.30
N ALA A 272 5.19 -7.71 9.39
CA ALA A 272 5.09 -8.20 8.01
C ALA A 272 5.63 -9.64 7.94
N PHE A 273 4.87 -10.52 7.29
CA PHE A 273 5.27 -11.91 7.06
C PHE A 273 5.36 -12.18 5.56
N ASP A 274 6.54 -12.62 5.12
CA ASP A 274 6.69 -13.14 3.76
C ASP A 274 6.09 -14.56 3.70
N SER A 275 5.02 -14.72 2.94
CA SER A 275 4.30 -15.99 2.80
C SER A 275 5.18 -17.12 2.27
N THR A 276 6.19 -16.81 1.46
CA THR A 276 7.15 -17.79 0.93
C THR A 276 8.10 -18.27 2.02
N LEU A 277 8.65 -17.34 2.80
CA LEU A 277 9.52 -17.66 3.93
C LEU A 277 8.74 -18.41 5.01
N VAL A 278 7.51 -18.02 5.32
CA VAL A 278 6.64 -18.72 6.27
C VAL A 278 6.43 -20.18 5.85
N ARG A 279 6.18 -20.45 4.58
CA ARG A 279 6.04 -21.84 4.07
C ARG A 279 7.34 -22.61 4.13
N GLN A 280 8.47 -22.02 3.74
CA GLN A 280 9.78 -22.67 3.78
C GLN A 280 10.24 -22.98 5.20
N GLN A 281 9.88 -22.15 6.16
CA GLN A 281 10.25 -22.27 7.57
C GLN A 281 9.14 -22.87 8.45
N ALA A 282 8.13 -23.53 7.88
CA ALA A 282 6.95 -24.03 8.61
C ALA A 282 7.31 -24.88 9.84
N GLY A 283 8.44 -25.63 9.79
CA GLY A 283 8.94 -26.41 10.93
C GLY A 283 9.69 -25.61 12.00
N HIS A 284 9.95 -24.30 11.79
CA HIS A 284 10.72 -23.45 12.70
C HIS A 284 9.95 -22.18 13.12
N LEU A 285 8.66 -22.14 12.90
CA LEU A 285 7.82 -21.01 13.28
C LEU A 285 7.50 -21.02 14.78
N PRO A 286 7.35 -19.85 15.41
CA PRO A 286 6.73 -19.74 16.70
C PRO A 286 5.22 -20.06 16.59
N VAL A 287 4.66 -20.64 17.62
CA VAL A 287 3.20 -20.90 17.71
C VAL A 287 2.73 -20.47 19.08
N LEU A 288 1.87 -19.46 19.10
CA LEU A 288 1.24 -18.94 20.29
C LEU A 288 0.11 -19.89 20.75
N GLN A 289 0.18 -20.35 21.96
CA GLN A 289 -0.93 -21.01 22.63
C GLN A 289 -1.29 -20.27 23.92
N LEU A 290 -2.58 -19.99 24.07
CA LEU A 290 -3.14 -19.29 25.23
C LEU A 290 -3.96 -20.25 26.07
N SER A 291 -3.93 -20.08 27.38
CA SER A 291 -4.81 -20.88 28.28
C SER A 291 -6.28 -20.44 28.19
N SER A 292 -6.57 -19.25 27.70
CA SER A 292 -7.89 -18.70 27.44
C SER A 292 -7.80 -17.50 26.51
N ASP A 293 -8.83 -17.23 25.74
CA ASP A 293 -9.05 -16.07 24.87
C ASP A 293 -9.62 -14.85 25.61
N SER A 294 -10.05 -15.03 26.84
CA SER A 294 -10.63 -13.99 27.70
C SER A 294 -10.16 -14.14 29.14
N ILE A 295 -10.21 -13.03 29.89
CA ILE A 295 -9.84 -13.01 31.30
C ILE A 295 -11.08 -12.70 32.13
N VAL A 296 -11.55 -13.72 32.85
CA VAL A 296 -12.62 -13.54 33.82
C VAL A 296 -12.00 -13.28 35.17
N LEU A 297 -12.25 -12.09 35.73
CA LEU A 297 -11.69 -11.68 37.01
C LEU A 297 -12.64 -12.06 38.15
N PRO A 298 -12.12 -12.38 39.34
CA PRO A 298 -12.96 -12.63 40.51
C PRO A 298 -13.74 -11.35 40.90
N PRO A 299 -14.84 -11.48 41.63
CA PRO A 299 -15.58 -10.33 42.15
C PRO A 299 -14.68 -9.44 43.01
N PHE A 300 -14.92 -8.13 42.92
CA PHE A 300 -14.13 -7.16 43.71
C PHE A 300 -14.30 -7.34 45.22
N GLY A 301 -15.46 -7.81 45.68
CA GLY A 301 -15.80 -7.85 47.09
C GLY A 301 -15.65 -6.45 47.74
N LYS A 302 -14.90 -6.39 48.83
CA LYS A 302 -14.54 -5.11 49.52
C LYS A 302 -13.29 -4.45 48.94
N LYS A 303 -12.62 -5.04 47.94
CA LYS A 303 -11.36 -4.52 47.35
C LYS A 303 -11.63 -3.65 46.14
N ASP A 304 -10.76 -2.67 45.92
CA ASP A 304 -10.77 -1.84 44.69
C ASP A 304 -10.11 -2.53 43.49
N LYS A 305 -9.41 -3.66 43.72
CA LYS A 305 -8.64 -4.33 42.69
C LYS A 305 -9.06 -5.79 42.54
N ALA A 306 -9.29 -6.21 41.30
CA ALA A 306 -9.40 -7.63 40.92
C ALA A 306 -8.23 -8.00 40.00
N LYS A 307 -7.73 -9.24 40.16
CA LYS A 307 -6.56 -9.74 39.42
C LYS A 307 -6.87 -11.06 38.72
N GLY A 308 -6.36 -11.22 37.51
CA GLY A 308 -6.40 -12.46 36.75
C GLY A 308 -5.07 -12.74 36.04
N LYS A 309 -4.91 -13.95 35.55
CA LYS A 309 -3.71 -14.40 34.84
C LYS A 309 -4.10 -15.26 33.66
N ILE A 310 -3.34 -15.12 32.55
CA ILE A 310 -3.35 -16.04 31.42
C ILE A 310 -1.95 -16.63 31.27
N SER A 311 -1.89 -17.94 31.02
CA SER A 311 -0.65 -18.59 30.62
C SER A 311 -0.49 -18.49 29.11
N ILE A 312 0.68 -18.08 28.68
CA ILE A 312 1.13 -18.01 27.29
C ILE A 312 2.20 -19.07 27.12
N VAL A 313 2.07 -19.94 26.13
CA VAL A 313 3.04 -21.01 25.83
C VAL A 313 3.45 -20.88 24.37
N ASN A 314 4.72 -21.02 24.10
CA ASN A 314 5.22 -21.21 22.75
C ASN A 314 5.25 -22.71 22.44
N THR A 315 4.31 -23.19 21.65
CA THR A 315 4.23 -24.61 21.21
C THR A 315 4.95 -24.86 19.89
N GLY A 316 5.47 -23.81 19.25
CA GLY A 316 6.24 -23.90 18.02
C GLY A 316 7.73 -24.17 18.25
N ASN A 317 8.48 -24.28 17.18
CA ASN A 317 9.91 -24.56 17.17
C ASN A 317 10.77 -23.29 16.98
N GLY A 318 10.15 -22.14 16.63
CA GLY A 318 10.81 -20.82 16.60
C GLY A 318 10.64 -20.06 17.90
N THR A 319 11.45 -19.03 18.12
CA THR A 319 11.28 -18.14 19.28
C THR A 319 10.05 -17.27 19.11
N LEU A 320 9.09 -17.35 20.03
CA LEU A 320 7.93 -16.46 20.08
C LEU A 320 8.34 -15.14 20.74
N GLU A 321 8.06 -14.04 20.06
CA GLU A 321 8.29 -12.68 20.53
C GLU A 321 6.99 -11.91 20.65
N ILE A 322 6.76 -11.30 21.81
CA ILE A 322 5.64 -10.39 22.07
C ILE A 322 6.22 -8.98 21.98
N SER A 323 5.97 -8.31 20.84
CA SER A 323 6.56 -7.01 20.49
C SER A 323 5.79 -5.83 21.07
N SER A 324 4.50 -6.01 21.38
CA SER A 324 3.67 -4.95 21.97
C SER A 324 2.61 -5.54 22.88
N LEU A 325 2.31 -4.83 23.97
CA LEU A 325 1.24 -5.12 24.91
C LEU A 325 0.59 -3.82 25.34
N GLN A 326 -0.64 -3.59 24.94
CA GLN A 326 -1.36 -2.32 25.12
C GLN A 326 -2.73 -2.55 25.77
N ILE A 327 -3.21 -1.53 26.48
CA ILE A 327 -4.50 -1.54 27.17
C ILE A 327 -5.43 -0.48 26.56
N PHE A 328 -6.72 -0.81 26.41
CA PHE A 328 -7.73 0.11 25.88
C PHE A 328 -8.55 0.84 26.96
N ASN A 329 -8.28 0.55 28.23
CA ASN A 329 -9.02 1.17 29.35
C ASN A 329 -8.05 1.53 30.47
N PRO A 330 -8.03 2.77 30.95
CA PRO A 330 -7.12 3.22 32.01
C PRO A 330 -7.31 2.52 33.36
N ALA A 331 -8.47 1.83 33.55
CA ALA A 331 -8.69 1.02 34.76
C ALA A 331 -7.85 -0.27 34.75
N LEU A 332 -7.32 -0.69 33.59
CA LEU A 332 -6.47 -1.85 33.46
C LEU A 332 -5.01 -1.53 33.77
N SER A 333 -4.30 -2.49 34.31
CA SER A 333 -2.85 -2.58 34.26
C SER A 333 -2.44 -4.02 33.94
N VAL A 334 -1.42 -4.17 33.12
CA VAL A 334 -0.94 -5.47 32.64
C VAL A 334 0.54 -5.61 32.89
N SER A 335 0.97 -6.83 33.13
CA SER A 335 2.39 -7.18 33.20
C SER A 335 2.62 -8.55 32.57
N LEU A 336 3.70 -8.67 31.83
CA LEU A 336 4.13 -9.89 31.16
C LEU A 336 5.44 -10.36 31.81
N SER A 337 5.51 -11.64 32.20
CA SER A 337 6.70 -12.18 32.87
C SER A 337 7.91 -12.28 31.94
N LYS A 338 7.69 -12.56 30.64
CA LYS A 338 8.70 -12.64 29.59
C LYS A 338 8.10 -12.26 28.26
N SER A 339 8.79 -11.45 27.46
CA SER A 339 8.39 -11.05 26.10
C SER A 339 8.98 -11.95 25.01
N ARG A 340 10.00 -12.76 25.33
CA ARG A 340 10.63 -13.74 24.42
C ARG A 340 10.55 -15.12 25.03
N LEU A 341 9.97 -16.07 24.27
CA LEU A 341 9.80 -17.45 24.69
C LEU A 341 10.47 -18.38 23.68
N ALA A 342 11.48 -19.12 24.15
CA ALA A 342 12.04 -20.24 23.38
C ALA A 342 10.97 -21.34 23.17
N PRO A 343 11.17 -22.29 22.25
CA PRO A 343 10.30 -23.45 22.08
C PRO A 343 9.98 -24.13 23.42
N GLY A 344 8.68 -24.39 23.67
CA GLY A 344 8.19 -24.99 24.91
C GLY A 344 8.15 -24.07 26.14
N ALA A 345 8.69 -22.84 26.03
CA ALA A 345 8.73 -21.92 27.17
C ALA A 345 7.35 -21.29 27.44
N LYS A 346 7.17 -20.87 28.71
CA LYS A 346 5.92 -20.27 29.20
C LYS A 346 6.16 -18.88 29.73
N ALA A 347 5.16 -18.01 29.54
CA ALA A 347 5.03 -16.72 30.18
C ALA A 347 3.67 -16.58 30.85
N THR A 348 3.57 -15.65 31.79
CA THR A 348 2.31 -15.29 32.44
C THR A 348 1.98 -13.85 32.12
N LEU A 349 0.80 -13.62 31.55
CA LEU A 349 0.19 -12.31 31.44
C LEU A 349 -0.69 -12.09 32.68
N ALA A 350 -0.32 -11.18 33.54
CA ALA A 350 -1.09 -10.78 34.69
C ALA A 350 -1.85 -9.48 34.40
N VAL A 351 -3.15 -9.49 34.68
CA VAL A 351 -4.03 -8.34 34.47
C VAL A 351 -4.62 -7.94 35.83
N THR A 352 -4.65 -6.66 36.08
CA THR A 352 -5.30 -6.07 37.25
C THR A 352 -6.27 -5.00 36.78
N ILE A 353 -7.48 -4.99 37.30
CA ILE A 353 -8.48 -3.93 37.08
C ILE A 353 -8.75 -3.20 38.37
N ARG A 354 -8.99 -1.88 38.31
CA ARG A 354 -9.39 -1.04 39.42
C ARG A 354 -10.84 -0.58 39.26
N ARG A 355 -11.71 -0.90 40.25
CA ARG A 355 -13.12 -0.52 40.25
C ARG A 355 -13.31 1.00 40.19
N SER A 356 -12.55 1.77 40.97
CA SER A 356 -12.62 3.23 41.03
C SER A 356 -12.42 3.88 39.65
N LEU A 357 -11.52 3.34 38.83
CA LEU A 357 -11.20 3.89 37.50
C LEU A 357 -12.17 3.39 36.40
N MET A 358 -12.87 2.27 36.61
CA MET A 358 -13.87 1.78 35.62
C MET A 358 -15.00 2.78 35.38
N LYS A 359 -15.41 3.49 36.44
CA LYS A 359 -16.47 4.50 36.34
C LYS A 359 -16.09 5.73 35.53
N MET A 360 -14.79 5.93 35.29
CA MET A 360 -14.25 7.10 34.60
C MET A 360 -14.06 6.85 33.10
N SER A 361 -14.27 5.63 32.62
CA SER A 361 -14.05 5.27 31.22
C SER A 361 -15.21 4.43 30.68
N HIS A 362 -15.72 4.82 29.53
CA HIS A 362 -16.78 4.09 28.81
C HIS A 362 -16.23 3.00 27.88
N SER A 363 -14.90 2.93 27.69
CA SER A 363 -14.28 1.93 26.82
C SER A 363 -14.30 0.54 27.47
N ARG A 364 -14.57 -0.50 26.67
CA ARG A 364 -14.51 -1.90 27.13
C ARG A 364 -13.09 -2.26 27.56
N PRO A 365 -12.93 -2.90 28.73
CA PRO A 365 -11.61 -3.33 29.19
C PRO A 365 -11.04 -4.42 28.27
N ARG A 366 -10.03 -4.10 27.46
CA ARG A 366 -9.37 -5.02 26.53
C ARG A 366 -7.87 -4.83 26.59
N VAL A 367 -7.15 -5.89 26.24
CA VAL A 367 -5.69 -5.91 26.11
C VAL A 367 -5.36 -6.33 24.68
N LEU A 368 -4.55 -5.55 23.99
CA LEU A 368 -3.98 -5.88 22.69
C LEU A 368 -2.57 -6.42 22.89
N MET A 369 -2.26 -7.54 22.24
CA MET A 369 -0.94 -8.15 22.19
C MET A 369 -0.53 -8.36 20.74
N ILE A 370 0.67 -7.94 20.35
CA ILE A 370 1.26 -8.17 19.03
C ILE A 370 2.39 -9.18 19.16
N THR A 371 2.40 -10.16 18.26
CA THR A 371 3.38 -11.26 18.29
C THR A 371 4.01 -11.48 16.91
N ASN A 372 5.09 -12.23 16.86
CA ASN A 372 5.71 -12.73 15.63
C ASN A 372 5.19 -14.10 15.19
N ASP A 373 4.10 -14.60 15.76
CA ASP A 373 3.40 -15.79 15.25
C ASP A 373 2.61 -15.40 13.99
N PRO A 374 2.90 -15.95 12.80
CA PRO A 374 2.20 -15.59 11.58
C PRO A 374 0.69 -15.92 11.60
N HIS A 375 0.27 -16.87 12.43
CA HIS A 375 -1.15 -17.25 12.58
C HIS A 375 -1.88 -16.40 13.62
N HIS A 376 -1.14 -15.79 14.56
CA HIS A 376 -1.68 -14.97 15.63
C HIS A 376 -0.86 -13.68 15.81
N PRO A 377 -0.72 -12.85 14.73
CA PRO A 377 0.06 -11.62 14.80
C PRO A 377 -0.56 -10.59 15.73
N LYS A 378 -1.88 -10.66 15.91
CA LYS A 378 -2.69 -9.77 16.74
C LYS A 378 -3.62 -10.59 17.62
N VAL A 379 -3.58 -10.38 18.90
CA VAL A 379 -4.47 -11.00 19.88
C VAL A 379 -5.13 -9.93 20.74
N ILE A 380 -6.45 -10.00 20.87
CA ILE A 380 -7.23 -9.10 21.73
C ILE A 380 -7.88 -9.95 22.82
N PHE A 381 -7.61 -9.62 24.06
CA PHE A 381 -8.25 -10.24 25.23
C PHE A 381 -9.34 -9.33 25.78
N ASP A 382 -10.54 -9.84 25.89
CA ASP A 382 -11.59 -9.21 26.69
C ASP A 382 -11.35 -9.48 28.19
N VAL A 383 -11.39 -8.42 28.99
CA VAL A 383 -11.28 -8.52 30.44
C VAL A 383 -12.67 -8.32 31.05
N LYS A 384 -13.22 -9.39 31.60
CA LYS A 384 -14.58 -9.41 32.15
C LYS A 384 -14.50 -9.48 33.69
N PRO A 385 -14.78 -8.38 34.41
CA PRO A 385 -14.97 -8.49 35.84
C PRO A 385 -16.26 -9.28 36.13
N ARG A 386 -16.23 -10.15 37.13
CA ARG A 386 -17.46 -10.73 37.70
C ARG A 386 -18.06 -9.70 38.65
N ASP A 387 -19.34 -9.48 38.54
CA ASP A 387 -20.13 -8.64 39.47
C ASP A 387 -20.18 -9.26 40.86
#